data_8f2b0456e2c28d043b0cc0d97f03bc31
#
_entry.id   8f2b0456e2c28d043b0cc0d97f03bc31
#
_cell.length_a   1.000
_cell.length_b   1.000
_cell.length_c   1.000
_cell.angle_alpha   90.00
_cell.angle_beta   90.00
_cell.angle_gamma   90.00
#
_symmetry.space_group_name_H-M   'P 1'
#
loop_
_entity.id
_entity.type
_entity.pdbx_description
1 polymer ?
#
loop_
_entity_poly.entity_id
_entity_poly.type
_entity_poly.pdbx_seq_one_letter_code
_entity_poly.pdbx_strand_id
1 'polypeptide(L)'
;MIVDTSAIVAIVRGATHAEQLAELLVDATAPKMSAATMVEVNAVLARRLRPEDLRRVERLLDEWEIELVPFDTEQAEIASRAYLDFGRGSGHPAALNLGDCYSYALAKVRSEPLLYVGDDFVHTDISAAHRP
;
A
#
# COMPACT_ATOMS: atom_id res chain seq x y z
N MET A 1 3.66 -10.74 -1.26
CA MET A 1 3.10 -9.51 -1.88
C MET A 1 2.81 -8.49 -0.78
N ILE A 2 3.27 -7.29 -0.95
CA ILE A 2 2.99 -6.17 -0.05
C ILE A 2 1.83 -5.36 -0.62
N VAL A 3 0.95 -4.85 0.22
CA VAL A 3 -0.27 -4.13 -0.19
C VAL A 3 -0.17 -2.67 0.22
N ASP A 4 -0.31 -1.78 -0.75
CA ASP A 4 -0.31 -0.33 -0.54
C ASP A 4 -1.72 0.21 -0.29
N THR A 5 -1.82 1.36 0.36
CA THR A 5 -3.08 2.10 0.57
C THR A 5 -3.86 2.27 -0.73
N SER A 6 -3.19 2.61 -1.82
CA SER A 6 -3.84 2.86 -3.11
C SER A 6 -4.63 1.67 -3.64
N ALA A 7 -4.14 0.44 -3.43
CA ALA A 7 -4.86 -0.77 -3.83
C ALA A 7 -6.15 -0.95 -3.03
N ILE A 8 -6.11 -0.81 -1.72
CA ILE A 8 -7.29 -0.93 -0.87
C ILE A 8 -8.33 0.14 -1.20
N VAL A 9 -7.89 1.38 -1.34
CA VAL A 9 -8.79 2.50 -1.69
C VAL A 9 -9.44 2.26 -3.07
N ALA A 10 -8.69 1.77 -4.04
CA ALA A 10 -9.23 1.45 -5.37
C ALA A 10 -10.30 0.36 -5.31
N ILE A 11 -10.08 -0.70 -4.56
CA ILE A 11 -11.06 -1.79 -4.39
C ILE A 11 -12.33 -1.26 -3.71
N VAL A 12 -12.18 -0.55 -2.60
CA VAL A 12 -13.32 -0.05 -1.81
C VAL A 12 -14.16 0.94 -2.60
N ARG A 13 -13.54 1.75 -3.45
CA ARG A 13 -14.23 2.74 -4.29
C ARG A 13 -14.79 2.17 -5.59
N GLY A 14 -14.55 0.91 -5.89
CA GLY A 14 -14.97 0.30 -7.15
C GLY A 14 -14.29 0.94 -8.38
N ALA A 15 -13.00 1.26 -8.27
CA ALA A 15 -12.22 1.79 -9.39
C ALA A 15 -12.13 0.78 -10.54
N THR A 16 -11.68 1.22 -11.73
CA THR A 16 -11.69 0.43 -12.97
C THR A 16 -11.06 -0.94 -12.82
N HIS A 17 -10.12 -1.23 -12.05
CA HIS A 17 -9.51 -2.56 -11.89
C HIS A 17 -9.76 -3.18 -10.51
N ALA A 18 -10.79 -2.71 -9.78
CA ALA A 18 -11.08 -3.15 -8.43
C ALA A 18 -11.26 -4.67 -8.30
N GLU A 19 -11.98 -5.29 -9.23
CA GLU A 19 -12.21 -6.74 -9.22
C GLU A 19 -10.90 -7.52 -9.38
N GLN A 20 -10.07 -7.13 -10.33
CA GLN A 20 -8.76 -7.77 -10.56
C GLN A 20 -7.83 -7.64 -9.35
N LEU A 21 -7.83 -6.47 -8.70
CA LEU A 21 -7.06 -6.25 -7.49
C LEU A 21 -7.55 -7.12 -6.33
N ALA A 22 -8.87 -7.24 -6.17
CA ALA A 22 -9.47 -8.10 -5.15
C ALA A 22 -9.16 -9.59 -5.40
N GLU A 23 -9.22 -10.05 -6.65
CA GLU A 23 -8.84 -11.41 -7.04
C GLU A 23 -7.37 -11.70 -6.69
N LEU A 24 -6.46 -10.77 -6.97
CA LEU A 24 -5.06 -10.91 -6.60
C LEU A 24 -4.86 -11.06 -5.08
N LEU A 25 -5.65 -10.35 -4.28
CA LEU A 25 -5.60 -10.48 -2.83
C LEU A 25 -6.17 -11.82 -2.35
N VAL A 26 -7.27 -12.28 -2.93
CA VAL A 26 -7.87 -13.59 -2.62
C VAL A 26 -6.90 -14.73 -2.94
N ASP A 27 -6.20 -14.64 -4.06
CA ASP A 27 -5.26 -15.67 -4.51
C ASP A 27 -3.87 -15.56 -3.86
N ALA A 28 -3.58 -14.46 -3.19
CA ALA A 28 -2.27 -14.23 -2.61
C ALA A 28 -2.00 -15.16 -1.42
N THR A 29 -0.80 -15.73 -1.40
CA THR A 29 -0.30 -16.45 -0.24
C THR A 29 0.34 -15.45 0.72
N ALA A 30 -0.25 -15.28 1.91
CA ALA A 30 0.24 -14.39 2.96
C ALA A 30 0.52 -12.94 2.49
N PRO A 31 -0.49 -12.20 1.99
CA PRO A 31 -0.33 -10.79 1.69
C PRO A 31 0.00 -10.01 2.95
N LYS A 32 0.83 -8.99 2.83
CA LYS A 32 1.34 -8.21 3.97
C LYS A 32 1.10 -6.72 3.78
N MET A 33 0.92 -6.02 4.87
CA MET A 33 0.81 -4.57 4.90
C MET A 33 1.61 -4.02 6.08
N SER A 34 2.29 -2.91 5.88
CA SER A 34 2.91 -2.19 7.00
C SER A 34 1.85 -1.73 8.00
N ALA A 35 2.12 -1.87 9.29
CA ALA A 35 1.25 -1.32 10.32
C ALA A 35 1.07 0.21 10.16
N ALA A 36 2.10 0.91 9.67
CA ALA A 36 1.99 2.33 9.34
C ALA A 36 1.06 2.58 8.15
N THR A 37 1.10 1.74 7.13
CA THR A 37 0.16 1.80 5.98
C THR A 37 -1.29 1.57 6.42
N MET A 38 -1.52 0.66 7.37
CA MET A 38 -2.86 0.45 7.92
C MET A 38 -3.44 1.73 8.56
N VAL A 39 -2.62 2.50 9.25
CA VAL A 39 -3.05 3.80 9.81
C VAL A 39 -3.46 4.75 8.68
N GLU A 40 -2.70 4.81 7.62
CA GLU A 40 -3.03 5.64 6.45
C GLU A 40 -4.33 5.18 5.78
N VAL A 41 -4.52 3.88 5.55
CA VAL A 41 -5.76 3.32 5.00
C VAL A 41 -6.96 3.79 5.82
N ASN A 42 -6.91 3.62 7.12
CA ASN A 42 -7.99 4.03 8.02
C ASN A 42 -8.23 5.55 7.97
N ALA A 43 -7.17 6.35 7.95
CA ALA A 43 -7.27 7.80 7.88
C ALA A 43 -7.88 8.29 6.55
N VAL A 44 -7.48 7.69 5.43
CA VAL A 44 -8.01 8.03 4.10
C VAL A 44 -9.48 7.64 3.98
N LEU A 45 -9.84 6.43 4.40
CA LEU A 45 -11.21 5.93 4.29
C LEU A 45 -12.17 6.60 5.28
N ALA A 46 -11.71 6.94 6.48
CA ALA A 46 -12.53 7.65 7.47
C ALA A 46 -13.05 9.02 6.98
N ARG A 47 -12.31 9.67 6.09
CA ARG A 47 -12.72 10.95 5.48
C ARG A 47 -13.75 10.80 4.36
N ARG A 48 -13.91 9.58 3.83
CA ARG A 48 -14.70 9.32 2.62
C ARG A 48 -15.87 8.40 2.84
N LEU A 49 -15.85 7.60 3.91
CA LEU A 49 -16.84 6.58 4.19
C LEU A 49 -17.57 6.85 5.49
N ARG A 50 -18.82 6.35 5.56
CA ARG A 50 -19.59 6.31 6.80
C ARG A 50 -19.02 5.23 7.74
N PRO A 51 -19.27 5.32 9.06
CA PRO A 51 -18.79 4.31 10.02
C PRO A 51 -19.17 2.87 9.68
N GLU A 52 -20.37 2.65 9.10
CA GLU A 52 -20.81 1.31 8.67
C GLU A 52 -19.93 0.74 7.54
N ASP A 53 -19.55 1.60 6.59
CA ASP A 53 -18.71 1.21 5.47
C ASP A 53 -17.26 0.94 5.92
N LEU A 54 -16.77 1.69 6.92
CA LEU A 54 -15.47 1.41 7.54
C LEU A 54 -15.41 0.02 8.17
N ARG A 55 -16.43 -0.39 8.89
CA ARG A 55 -16.50 -1.74 9.48
C ARG A 55 -16.52 -2.82 8.41
N ARG A 56 -17.15 -2.56 7.27
CA ARG A 56 -17.12 -3.48 6.14
C ARG A 56 -15.70 -3.63 5.59
N VAL A 57 -14.94 -2.53 5.50
CA VAL A 57 -13.54 -2.57 5.07
C VAL A 57 -12.68 -3.38 6.03
N GLU A 58 -12.83 -3.18 7.33
CA GLU A 58 -12.14 -3.97 8.36
C GLU A 58 -12.40 -5.48 8.16
N ARG A 59 -13.64 -5.87 7.91
CA ARG A 59 -13.99 -7.27 7.64
C ARG A 59 -13.34 -7.80 6.35
N LEU A 60 -13.28 -7.00 5.28
CA LEU A 60 -12.60 -7.38 4.05
C LEU A 60 -11.10 -7.60 4.25
N LEU A 61 -10.44 -6.73 5.02
CA LEU A 61 -9.03 -6.88 5.34
C LEU A 61 -8.75 -8.17 6.12
N ASP A 62 -9.65 -8.53 7.05
CA ASP A 62 -9.59 -9.78 7.79
C ASP A 62 -9.82 -11.00 6.88
N GLU A 63 -10.80 -10.95 5.98
CA GLU A 63 -11.11 -12.02 5.02
C GLU A 63 -9.95 -12.28 4.06
N TRP A 64 -9.21 -11.24 3.66
CA TRP A 64 -8.01 -11.40 2.82
C TRP A 64 -6.79 -11.88 3.62
N GLU A 65 -6.93 -12.04 4.93
CA GLU A 65 -5.85 -12.50 5.82
C GLU A 65 -4.56 -11.69 5.66
N ILE A 66 -4.68 -10.37 5.50
CA ILE A 66 -3.53 -9.49 5.36
C ILE A 66 -2.78 -9.43 6.69
N GLU A 67 -1.54 -9.89 6.68
CA GLU A 67 -0.64 -9.81 7.82
C GLU A 67 -0.15 -8.38 8.01
N LEU A 68 -0.41 -7.79 9.18
CA LEU A 68 0.17 -6.50 9.57
C LEU A 68 1.58 -6.70 10.08
N VAL A 69 2.55 -6.08 9.41
CA VAL A 69 3.96 -6.14 9.80
C VAL A 69 4.33 -4.88 10.57
N PRO A 70 4.90 -5.00 11.77
CA PRO A 70 5.35 -3.84 12.54
C PRO A 70 6.31 -2.96 11.73
N PHE A 71 6.12 -1.64 11.82
CA PHE A 71 7.03 -0.66 11.23
C PHE A 71 8.21 -0.45 12.18
N ASP A 72 9.33 -1.08 11.88
CA ASP A 72 10.51 -1.10 12.74
C ASP A 72 11.58 -0.07 12.33
N THR A 73 12.69 -0.05 13.07
CA THR A 73 13.79 0.88 12.83
C THR A 73 14.42 0.72 11.45
N GLU A 74 14.60 -0.52 10.98
CA GLU A 74 15.17 -0.79 9.65
C GLU A 74 14.26 -0.20 8.56
N GLN A 75 12.97 -0.41 8.65
CA GLN A 75 12.00 0.17 7.72
C GLN A 75 11.96 1.70 7.81
N ALA A 76 12.10 2.27 8.99
CA ALA A 76 12.16 3.72 9.17
C ALA A 76 13.37 4.34 8.46
N GLU A 77 14.52 3.71 8.51
CA GLU A 77 15.73 4.15 7.79
C GLU A 77 15.52 4.09 6.27
N ILE A 78 14.99 2.99 5.77
CA ILE A 78 14.70 2.80 4.34
C ILE A 78 13.64 3.80 3.86
N ALA A 79 12.56 3.97 4.61
CA ALA A 79 11.50 4.92 4.28
C ALA A 79 12.00 6.37 4.24
N SER A 80 12.84 6.75 5.20
CA SER A 80 13.45 8.08 5.26
C SER A 80 14.32 8.34 4.04
N ARG A 81 15.15 7.40 3.66
CA ARG A 81 15.99 7.50 2.46
C ARG A 81 15.16 7.54 1.19
N ALA A 82 14.12 6.72 1.08
CA ALA A 82 13.21 6.73 -0.05
C ALA A 82 12.53 8.10 -0.22
N TYR A 83 12.12 8.72 0.88
CA TYR A 83 11.54 10.06 0.85
C TYR A 83 12.54 11.13 0.37
N LEU A 84 13.81 11.02 0.78
CA LEU A 84 14.86 11.92 0.30
C LEU A 84 15.16 11.73 -1.20
N ASP A 85 15.20 10.49 -1.67
CA ASP A 85 15.61 10.16 -3.04
C ASP A 85 14.46 10.26 -4.05
N PHE A 86 13.24 9.85 -3.67
CA PHE A 86 12.07 9.73 -4.54
C PHE A 86 10.89 10.61 -4.12
N GLY A 87 10.96 11.26 -2.98
CA GLY A 87 9.84 11.96 -2.37
C GLY A 87 9.48 13.28 -3.03
N ARG A 88 8.32 13.81 -2.65
CA ARG A 88 7.88 15.15 -3.03
C ARG A 88 8.91 16.18 -2.62
N GLY A 89 9.22 17.08 -3.55
CA GLY A 89 10.23 18.12 -3.34
C GLY A 89 11.67 17.69 -3.61
N SER A 90 11.94 16.41 -3.89
CA SER A 90 13.26 15.92 -4.28
C SER A 90 13.63 16.22 -5.74
N GLY A 91 12.63 16.54 -6.59
CA GLY A 91 12.78 16.67 -8.04
C GLY A 91 12.67 15.34 -8.79
N HIS A 92 12.54 14.21 -8.08
CA HIS A 92 12.38 12.90 -8.71
C HIS A 92 10.94 12.72 -9.25
N PRO A 93 10.77 12.11 -10.46
CA PRO A 93 9.45 11.95 -11.08
C PRO A 93 8.47 11.08 -10.26
N ALA A 94 8.92 10.19 -9.40
CA ALA A 94 8.07 9.39 -8.53
C ALA A 94 7.26 10.26 -7.56
N ALA A 95 7.86 11.33 -7.05
CA ALA A 95 7.22 12.28 -6.13
C ALA A 95 6.44 11.57 -4.99
N LEU A 96 7.06 10.55 -4.36
CA LEU A 96 6.43 9.76 -3.31
C LEU A 96 5.96 10.64 -2.16
N ASN A 97 4.75 10.39 -1.65
CA ASN A 97 4.33 10.94 -0.38
C ASN A 97 4.88 10.10 0.79
N LEU A 98 4.65 10.54 2.01
CA LEU A 98 5.15 9.83 3.19
C LEU A 98 4.56 8.41 3.32
N GLY A 99 3.26 8.26 3.03
CA GLY A 99 2.57 6.96 3.07
C GLY A 99 3.16 5.96 2.08
N ASP A 100 3.50 6.41 0.87
CA ASP A 100 4.16 5.57 -0.14
C ASP A 100 5.49 5.00 0.38
N CYS A 101 6.22 5.77 1.16
CA CYS A 101 7.50 5.36 1.70
C CYS A 101 7.39 4.21 2.72
N TYR A 102 6.26 4.09 3.43
CA TYR A 102 6.02 2.95 4.32
C TYR A 102 5.86 1.65 3.53
N SER A 103 5.07 1.67 2.47
CA SER A 103 4.88 0.52 1.58
C SER A 103 6.18 0.16 0.85
N TYR A 104 6.91 1.16 0.36
CA TYR A 104 8.23 1.00 -0.24
C TYR A 104 9.19 0.28 0.70
N ALA A 105 9.31 0.75 1.94
CA ALA A 105 10.24 0.19 2.91
C ALA A 105 9.95 -1.29 3.20
N LEU A 106 8.69 -1.65 3.40
CA LEU A 106 8.31 -3.04 3.63
C LEU A 106 8.61 -3.93 2.42
N ALA A 107 8.29 -3.46 1.21
CA ALA A 107 8.58 -4.19 -0.02
C ALA A 107 10.09 -4.45 -0.18
N LYS A 108 10.93 -3.48 0.15
CA LYS A 108 12.39 -3.61 0.10
C LYS A 108 12.91 -4.61 1.13
N VAL A 109 12.50 -4.48 2.39
CA VAL A 109 12.93 -5.37 3.48
C VAL A 109 12.54 -6.83 3.22
N ARG A 110 11.36 -7.05 2.69
CA ARG A 110 10.85 -8.39 2.39
C ARG A 110 11.25 -8.92 1.02
N SER A 111 11.80 -8.09 0.15
CA SER A 111 12.08 -8.41 -1.25
C SER A 111 10.85 -8.99 -1.95
N GLU A 112 9.70 -8.40 -1.67
CA GLU A 112 8.42 -8.80 -2.24
C GLU A 112 7.85 -7.72 -3.16
N PRO A 113 7.07 -8.10 -4.18
CA PRO A 113 6.41 -7.14 -5.06
C PRO A 113 5.32 -6.36 -4.31
N LEU A 114 5.03 -5.15 -4.78
CA LEU A 114 4.05 -4.24 -4.22
C LEU A 114 2.79 -4.21 -5.09
N LEU A 115 1.63 -4.39 -4.45
CA LEU A 115 0.31 -4.18 -5.05
C LEU A 115 -0.09 -2.72 -4.83
N TYR A 116 -0.16 -1.95 -5.90
CA TYR A 116 -0.48 -0.52 -5.88
C TYR A 116 -1.24 -0.09 -7.12
N VAL A 117 -1.83 1.09 -7.07
CA VAL A 117 -2.50 1.75 -8.19
C VAL A 117 -1.91 3.15 -8.35
N GLY A 118 -1.72 3.59 -9.59
CA GLY A 118 -1.16 4.89 -9.92
C GLY A 118 0.28 4.81 -10.41
N ASP A 119 0.88 5.97 -10.60
CA ASP A 119 2.19 6.10 -11.24
C ASP A 119 3.35 6.35 -10.26
N ASP A 120 3.07 6.46 -8.98
CA ASP A 120 4.07 6.89 -7.98
C ASP A 120 5.25 5.92 -7.91
N PHE A 121 4.99 4.61 -7.87
CA PHE A 121 6.04 3.60 -7.75
C PHE A 121 6.67 3.18 -9.08
N VAL A 122 6.10 3.56 -10.21
CA VAL A 122 6.57 3.16 -11.56
C VAL A 122 8.01 3.62 -11.80
N HIS A 123 8.38 4.78 -11.25
CA HIS A 123 9.70 5.37 -11.41
C HIS A 123 10.71 4.97 -10.32
N THR A 124 10.33 4.01 -9.47
CA THR A 124 11.20 3.47 -8.43
C THR A 124 11.73 2.09 -8.81
N ASP A 125 12.56 1.52 -7.95
CA ASP A 125 13.09 0.17 -8.10
C ASP A 125 12.19 -0.94 -7.52
N ILE A 126 10.95 -0.60 -7.18
CA ILE A 126 9.97 -1.56 -6.66
C ILE A 126 9.36 -2.38 -7.80
N SER A 127 9.29 -3.70 -7.60
CA SER A 127 8.55 -4.59 -8.51
C SER A 127 7.05 -4.49 -8.25
N ALA A 128 6.26 -4.29 -9.32
CA ALA A 128 4.81 -4.29 -9.22
C ALA A 128 4.27 -5.73 -9.13
N ALA A 129 3.32 -5.97 -8.22
CA ALA A 129 2.59 -7.24 -8.13
C ALA A 129 1.53 -7.39 -9.23
N HIS A 130 1.05 -6.27 -9.74
CA HIS A 130 0.09 -6.21 -10.84
C HIS A 130 0.60 -5.24 -11.92
N ARG A 131 0.59 -5.69 -13.15
CA ARG A 131 0.80 -4.83 -14.32
C ARG A 131 -0.48 -4.85 -15.14
N PRO A 132 -1.14 -3.69 -15.30
CA PRO A 132 -2.32 -3.61 -16.14
C PRO A 132 -1.99 -3.89 -17.60
#